data_da818a7ebd72218ba7a99fa98d485b99
#
_entry.id   da818a7ebd72218ba7a99fa98d485b99
#
_cell.length_a   1.000
_cell.length_b   1.000
_cell.length_c   1.000
_cell.angle_alpha   90.00
_cell.angle_beta   90.00
_cell.angle_gamma   90.00
#
_symmetry.space_group_name_H-M   'P 1'
#
loop_
_entity.id
_entity.type
_entity.pdbx_description
1 polymer ?
#
loop_
_entity_poly.entity_id
_entity_poly.type
_entity_poly.pdbx_seq_one_letter_code
_entity_poly.pdbx_strand_id
1 'polypeptide(L)'
;MSGSSVVALCLLLVSLVACGGRTTADPVRTEVQGVLDRRAAAVLGHDRSAYARTGAAASFDHLDAVPLAAWSYRVTDVDRAGDTATADVELRYRIDGYDQGPVTTRRTLRLSRDGADGRWSVDSDRPAEKSGQQPWDQGDVRVVRGAHSLVLGVGQSTEALRGFADLADRAVPAVSDAWERGWARRVVVLVPKSLEAMAGLLGSPASSYRGIAAVTTGETGGREHAPADRIIVNPDAYGLLGTLGKQVVLTHETTHVATRADTTAATPLWLSEGYADWVGYRDSGRTPPRPPPNWPARCPRAGRPRTCRPTRTSGSPPTRTSWPAPTRAVGWPV
;
A
#
# COMPACT_ATOMS: atom_id res chain seq x y z
N MET A 1 3.45 -65.86 61.75
CA MET A 1 4.54 -65.13 62.32
C MET A 1 4.95 -64.09 61.31
N SER A 2 4.44 -62.91 61.52
CA SER A 2 4.31 -61.83 60.51
C SER A 2 5.39 -60.81 60.72
N GLY A 3 6.09 -60.47 59.67
CA GLY A 3 7.00 -59.34 59.62
C GLY A 3 6.43 -58.25 58.72
N SER A 4 5.95 -57.18 59.30
CA SER A 4 5.47 -55.99 58.60
C SER A 4 6.63 -55.07 58.26
N SER A 5 6.87 -54.87 56.98
CA SER A 5 7.80 -53.84 56.48
C SER A 5 7.00 -52.58 56.19
N VAL A 6 7.32 -51.55 56.92
CA VAL A 6 6.79 -50.19 56.68
C VAL A 6 7.71 -49.52 55.65
N VAL A 7 7.17 -49.28 54.47
CA VAL A 7 7.84 -48.48 53.43
C VAL A 7 7.46 -47.02 53.63
N ALA A 8 8.44 -46.23 54.07
CA ALA A 8 8.29 -44.78 54.18
C ALA A 8 8.38 -44.17 52.76
N LEU A 9 7.26 -43.63 52.24
CA LEU A 9 7.17 -42.91 50.99
C LEU A 9 7.54 -41.43 51.25
N CYS A 10 8.80 -41.04 50.96
CA CYS A 10 9.19 -39.67 50.93
C CYS A 10 8.61 -38.96 49.70
N LEU A 11 7.55 -38.20 49.88
CA LEU A 11 7.01 -37.27 48.89
C LEU A 11 7.94 -36.05 48.80
N LEU A 12 8.80 -36.00 47.77
CA LEU A 12 9.55 -34.84 47.35
C LEU A 12 8.59 -33.93 46.58
N LEU A 13 8.05 -32.91 47.24
CA LEU A 13 7.38 -31.77 46.65
C LEU A 13 8.42 -30.91 45.94
N VAL A 14 8.66 -31.16 44.66
CA VAL A 14 9.39 -30.21 43.80
C VAL A 14 8.45 -29.06 43.48
N SER A 15 8.61 -27.95 44.20
CA SER A 15 7.98 -26.67 43.89
C SER A 15 8.59 -26.15 42.59
N LEU A 16 7.96 -26.39 41.46
CA LEU A 16 8.20 -25.68 40.22
C LEU A 16 7.76 -24.22 40.41
N VAL A 17 8.68 -23.39 40.86
CA VAL A 17 8.56 -21.95 40.69
C VAL A 17 8.65 -21.68 39.19
N ALA A 18 7.50 -21.68 38.50
CA ALA A 18 7.39 -21.11 37.19
C ALA A 18 7.65 -19.61 37.31
N CYS A 19 8.90 -19.20 37.15
CA CYS A 19 9.21 -17.82 36.77
C CYS A 19 8.57 -17.53 35.43
N GLY A 20 7.28 -17.23 35.45
CA GLY A 20 6.60 -16.51 34.41
C GLY A 20 7.22 -15.13 34.32
N GLY A 21 8.30 -15.01 33.57
CA GLY A 21 8.87 -13.72 33.22
C GLY A 21 7.75 -12.95 32.49
N ARG A 22 7.03 -12.11 33.23
CA ARG A 22 6.36 -10.97 32.61
C ARG A 22 7.49 -10.22 31.94
N THR A 23 7.54 -10.25 30.62
CA THR A 23 8.31 -9.29 29.86
C THR A 23 7.79 -7.93 30.29
N THR A 24 8.50 -7.29 31.22
CA THR A 24 8.22 -5.89 31.58
C THR A 24 8.36 -5.13 30.28
N ALA A 25 7.23 -4.56 29.81
CA ALA A 25 7.25 -3.74 28.62
C ALA A 25 8.35 -2.70 28.80
N ASP A 26 9.23 -2.57 27.81
CA ASP A 26 10.31 -1.59 27.85
C ASP A 26 9.70 -0.21 28.15
N PRO A 27 10.07 0.46 29.26
CA PRO A 27 9.51 1.76 29.62
C PRO A 27 9.64 2.78 28.48
N VAL A 28 10.77 2.76 27.77
CA VAL A 28 11.03 3.67 26.65
C VAL A 28 10.06 3.40 25.50
N ARG A 29 9.82 2.15 25.18
CA ARG A 29 8.84 1.76 24.16
C ARG A 29 7.43 2.26 24.51
N THR A 30 7.04 2.18 25.78
CA THR A 30 5.73 2.67 26.24
C THR A 30 5.65 4.19 26.17
N GLU A 31 6.71 4.91 26.55
CA GLU A 31 6.77 6.37 26.45
C GLU A 31 6.70 6.84 24.99
N VAL A 32 7.49 6.21 24.10
CA VAL A 32 7.48 6.50 22.64
C VAL A 32 6.11 6.22 22.06
N GLN A 33 5.48 5.08 22.39
CA GLN A 33 4.11 4.78 21.91
C GLN A 33 3.14 5.87 22.36
N GLY A 34 3.22 6.34 23.60
CA GLY A 34 2.37 7.43 24.09
C GLY A 34 2.57 8.76 23.37
N VAL A 35 3.80 9.08 22.91
CA VAL A 35 4.05 10.24 22.04
C VAL A 35 3.36 10.06 20.70
N LEU A 36 3.51 8.88 20.10
CA LEU A 36 2.94 8.58 18.77
C LEU A 36 1.41 8.51 18.81
N ASP A 37 0.81 8.06 19.90
CA ASP A 37 -0.64 8.07 20.08
C ASP A 37 -1.19 9.50 20.12
N ARG A 38 -0.51 10.42 20.82
CA ARG A 38 -0.88 11.85 20.82
C ARG A 38 -0.70 12.48 19.44
N ARG A 39 0.40 12.11 18.73
CA ARG A 39 0.66 12.56 17.36
C ARG A 39 -0.45 12.10 16.41
N ALA A 40 -0.87 10.84 16.51
CA ALA A 40 -1.95 10.28 15.73
C ALA A 40 -3.30 10.96 16.01
N ALA A 41 -3.61 11.20 17.28
CA ALA A 41 -4.82 11.92 17.67
C ALA A 41 -4.84 13.35 17.11
N ALA A 42 -3.69 14.04 17.11
CA ALA A 42 -3.56 15.37 16.55
C ALA A 42 -3.78 15.41 15.03
N VAL A 43 -3.31 14.38 14.30
CA VAL A 43 -3.58 14.23 12.86
C VAL A 43 -5.08 14.10 12.61
N LEU A 44 -5.75 13.17 13.29
CA LEU A 44 -7.19 12.93 13.12
C LEU A 44 -8.06 14.12 13.59
N GLY A 45 -7.59 14.87 14.58
CA GLY A 45 -8.25 16.05 15.10
C GLY A 45 -7.92 17.34 14.32
N HIS A 46 -7.11 17.29 13.27
CA HIS A 46 -6.62 18.46 12.54
C HIS A 46 -6.00 19.52 13.48
N ASP A 47 -5.38 19.08 14.59
CA ASP A 47 -4.77 19.96 15.60
C ASP A 47 -3.26 20.09 15.39
N ARG A 48 -2.88 21.07 14.56
CA ARG A 48 -1.47 21.40 14.27
C ARG A 48 -0.67 21.72 15.55
N SER A 49 -1.31 22.37 16.53
CA SER A 49 -0.64 22.75 17.78
C SER A 49 -0.36 21.50 18.65
N ALA A 50 -1.33 20.59 18.75
CA ALA A 50 -1.13 19.30 19.44
C ALA A 50 -0.05 18.47 18.75
N TYR A 51 -0.05 18.45 17.41
CA TYR A 51 0.97 17.76 16.62
C TYR A 51 2.37 18.34 16.88
N ALA A 52 2.52 19.65 16.86
CA ALA A 52 3.79 20.34 17.13
C ALA A 52 4.35 20.05 18.53
N ARG A 53 3.48 19.83 19.53
CA ARG A 53 3.90 19.42 20.89
C ARG A 53 4.50 18.01 20.94
N THR A 54 4.39 17.21 19.89
CA THR A 54 5.00 15.89 19.80
C THR A 54 6.33 15.88 19.04
N GLY A 55 6.78 17.03 18.53
CA GLY A 55 8.04 17.19 17.82
C GLY A 55 7.89 17.85 16.45
N ALA A 56 8.73 17.48 15.49
CA ALA A 56 8.78 18.08 14.16
C ALA A 56 7.39 18.17 13.50
N ALA A 57 6.99 19.40 13.12
CA ALA A 57 5.63 19.74 12.71
C ALA A 57 5.45 19.84 11.19
N ALA A 58 6.52 19.94 10.42
CA ALA A 58 6.45 20.21 8.97
C ALA A 58 5.60 19.18 8.21
N SER A 59 5.65 17.90 8.60
CA SER A 59 4.87 16.85 7.95
C SER A 59 3.36 16.94 8.19
N PHE A 60 2.89 17.72 9.16
CA PHE A 60 1.47 17.96 9.38
C PHE A 60 0.84 18.71 8.21
N ASP A 61 1.48 19.77 7.77
CA ASP A 61 0.97 20.62 6.69
C ASP A 61 0.88 19.85 5.36
N HIS A 62 1.74 18.87 5.15
CA HIS A 62 1.73 18.02 3.97
C HIS A 62 0.50 17.10 3.87
N LEU A 63 -0.07 16.68 5.00
CA LEU A 63 -1.14 15.68 5.03
C LEU A 63 -2.51 16.22 5.46
N ASP A 64 -2.59 17.47 5.94
CA ASP A 64 -3.80 18.03 6.55
C ASP A 64 -5.03 18.04 5.62
N ALA A 65 -4.80 18.17 4.31
CA ALA A 65 -5.87 18.09 3.32
C ALA A 65 -6.36 16.66 3.03
N VAL A 66 -5.61 15.62 3.45
CA VAL A 66 -5.96 14.22 3.15
C VAL A 66 -7.12 13.77 4.04
N PRO A 67 -8.23 13.28 3.49
CA PRO A 67 -9.38 12.86 4.28
C PRO A 67 -9.10 11.53 4.97
N LEU A 68 -8.63 11.57 6.20
CA LEU A 68 -8.27 10.38 6.98
C LEU A 68 -9.40 9.97 7.91
N ALA A 69 -9.82 8.70 7.82
CA ALA A 69 -10.76 8.08 8.76
C ALA A 69 -10.05 7.32 9.89
N ALA A 70 -8.77 6.98 9.69
CA ALA A 70 -7.95 6.36 10.72
C ALA A 70 -6.48 6.72 10.52
N TRP A 71 -5.77 6.86 11.62
CA TRP A 71 -4.32 7.08 11.68
C TRP A 71 -3.80 6.57 13.00
N SER A 72 -2.86 5.67 12.99
CA SER A 72 -2.28 5.13 14.22
C SER A 72 -0.87 4.62 13.97
N TYR A 73 -0.06 4.65 15.00
CA TYR A 73 1.29 4.08 15.01
C TYR A 73 1.34 2.87 15.95
N ARG A 74 2.09 1.86 15.57
CA ARG A 74 2.45 0.74 16.43
C ARG A 74 3.96 0.62 16.48
N VAL A 75 4.56 0.88 17.63
CA VAL A 75 5.99 0.70 17.83
C VAL A 75 6.31 -0.79 17.76
N THR A 76 7.22 -1.16 16.88
CA THR A 76 7.67 -2.55 16.69
C THR A 76 9.02 -2.79 17.35
N ASP A 77 9.91 -1.79 17.31
CA ASP A 77 11.20 -1.83 17.97
C ASP A 77 11.67 -0.44 18.41
N VAL A 78 12.53 -0.35 19.42
CA VAL A 78 13.15 0.89 19.89
C VAL A 78 14.60 0.62 20.27
N ASP A 79 15.51 1.33 19.64
CA ASP A 79 16.92 1.38 20.01
C ASP A 79 17.22 2.73 20.65
N ARG A 80 17.62 2.71 21.95
CA ARG A 80 17.91 3.91 22.72
C ARG A 80 19.41 4.12 22.90
N ALA A 81 19.85 5.33 22.65
CA ALA A 81 21.22 5.78 22.92
C ALA A 81 21.21 7.09 23.74
N GLY A 82 21.26 6.97 25.08
CA GLY A 82 21.18 8.12 26.00
C GLY A 82 19.85 8.85 25.89
N ASP A 83 19.88 10.11 25.45
CA ASP A 83 18.72 10.98 25.27
C ASP A 83 18.17 10.96 23.82
N THR A 84 18.64 10.03 23.01
CA THR A 84 18.12 9.81 21.66
C THR A 84 17.57 8.39 21.53
N ALA A 85 16.61 8.20 20.61
CA ALA A 85 16.11 6.89 20.27
C ALA A 85 15.79 6.81 18.77
N THR A 86 15.95 5.60 18.22
CA THR A 86 15.42 5.25 16.91
C THR A 86 14.30 4.23 17.12
N ALA A 87 13.12 4.52 16.57
CA ALA A 87 11.96 3.64 16.68
C ALA A 87 11.55 3.14 15.32
N ASP A 88 11.44 1.83 15.14
CA ASP A 88 10.75 1.22 14.02
C ASP A 88 9.27 1.09 14.36
N VAL A 89 8.42 1.55 13.46
CA VAL A 89 6.98 1.59 13.69
C VAL A 89 6.20 1.14 12.45
N GLU A 90 5.02 0.61 12.68
CA GLU A 90 4.00 0.47 11.67
C GLU A 90 3.03 1.65 11.76
N LEU A 91 2.97 2.44 10.70
CA LEU A 91 1.90 3.42 10.49
C LEU A 91 0.73 2.71 9.80
N ARG A 92 -0.44 2.83 10.38
CA ARG A 92 -1.70 2.33 9.81
C ARG A 92 -2.65 3.50 9.58
N TYR A 93 -3.12 3.64 8.36
CA TYR A 93 -4.04 4.71 8.00
C TYR A 93 -5.16 4.22 7.10
N ARG A 94 -6.24 4.98 6.99
CA ARG A 94 -7.37 4.71 6.11
C ARG A 94 -7.92 6.02 5.55
N ILE A 95 -8.05 6.10 4.23
CA ILE A 95 -8.69 7.23 3.56
C ILE A 95 -10.21 7.08 3.66
N ASP A 96 -10.88 8.13 4.16
CA ASP A 96 -12.31 8.13 4.40
C ASP A 96 -13.13 7.96 3.11
N GLY A 97 -14.06 7.00 3.13
CA GLY A 97 -14.97 6.71 2.02
C GLY A 97 -14.33 5.96 0.84
N TYR A 98 -13.01 5.68 0.85
CA TYR A 98 -12.31 5.00 -0.23
C TYR A 98 -11.66 3.69 0.20
N ASP A 99 -10.98 3.66 1.34
CA ASP A 99 -10.31 2.46 1.81
C ASP A 99 -11.28 1.58 2.61
N GLN A 100 -11.33 0.30 2.27
CA GLN A 100 -12.14 -0.69 2.96
C GLN A 100 -11.47 -1.20 4.24
N GLY A 101 -10.14 -1.15 4.27
CA GLY A 101 -9.32 -1.53 5.42
C GLY A 101 -8.12 -0.60 5.57
N PRO A 102 -7.38 -0.70 6.70
CA PRO A 102 -6.21 0.12 6.91
C PRO A 102 -5.05 -0.30 6.01
N VAL A 103 -4.39 0.69 5.40
CA VAL A 103 -3.08 0.53 4.79
C VAL A 103 -2.03 0.52 5.88
N THR A 104 -1.08 -0.40 5.81
CA THR A 104 0.04 -0.48 6.76
C THR A 104 1.35 -0.19 6.03
N THR A 105 2.14 0.75 6.56
CA THR A 105 3.47 1.06 6.05
C THR A 105 4.48 1.09 7.19
N ARG A 106 5.72 0.69 6.92
CA ARG A 106 6.80 0.73 7.92
C ARG A 106 7.51 2.07 7.87
N ARG A 107 7.82 2.59 9.07
CA ARG A 107 8.51 3.86 9.20
C ARG A 107 9.62 3.74 10.23
N THR A 108 10.65 4.56 10.09
CA THR A 108 11.72 4.72 11.08
C THR A 108 11.68 6.16 11.58
N LEU A 109 11.47 6.31 12.88
CA LEU A 109 11.43 7.59 13.56
C LEU A 109 12.71 7.82 14.37
N ARG A 110 13.20 9.05 14.34
CA ARG A 110 14.21 9.50 15.30
C ARG A 110 13.53 10.38 16.33
N LEU A 111 13.90 10.15 17.58
CA LEU A 111 13.37 10.87 18.72
C LEU A 111 14.53 11.36 19.58
N SER A 112 14.31 12.50 20.22
CA SER A 112 15.18 13.04 21.26
C SER A 112 14.37 13.32 22.52
N ARG A 113 15.07 13.34 23.65
CA ARG A 113 14.50 13.70 24.94
C ARG A 113 14.98 15.09 25.31
N ASP A 114 14.08 16.01 25.55
CA ASP A 114 14.44 17.32 26.05
C ASP A 114 14.87 17.22 27.51
N GLY A 115 16.10 17.70 27.80
CA GLY A 115 16.70 17.59 29.12
C GLY A 115 15.94 18.29 30.24
N ALA A 116 15.12 19.30 29.94
CA ALA A 116 14.34 20.05 30.93
C ALA A 116 13.10 19.30 31.40
N ASP A 117 12.35 18.68 30.49
CA ASP A 117 11.07 18.01 30.77
C ASP A 117 11.14 16.49 30.75
N GLY A 118 12.25 15.93 30.28
CA GLY A 118 12.46 14.48 30.17
C GLY A 118 11.49 13.77 29.23
N ARG A 119 10.81 14.51 28.33
CA ARG A 119 9.79 13.95 27.41
C ARG A 119 10.41 13.64 26.04
N TRP A 120 10.01 12.53 25.47
CA TRP A 120 10.36 12.21 24.09
C TRP A 120 9.64 13.13 23.09
N SER A 121 10.37 13.55 22.07
CA SER A 121 9.94 14.38 20.96
C SER A 121 10.39 13.74 19.65
N VAL A 122 9.55 13.77 18.63
CA VAL A 122 9.86 13.22 17.30
C VAL A 122 10.68 14.25 16.51
N ASP A 123 11.91 13.90 16.15
CA ASP A 123 12.79 14.76 15.32
C ASP A 123 12.57 14.50 13.83
N SER A 124 12.33 13.25 13.47
CA SER A 124 12.01 12.88 12.08
C SER A 124 11.15 11.62 12.01
N ASP A 125 10.32 11.56 10.98
CA ASP A 125 9.48 10.43 10.61
C ASP A 125 9.67 10.16 9.11
N ARG A 126 10.22 9.00 8.76
CA ARG A 126 10.59 8.66 7.38
C ARG A 126 10.14 7.24 7.05
N PRO A 127 9.85 6.93 5.76
CA PRO A 127 9.68 5.55 5.33
C PRO A 127 10.87 4.70 5.76
N ALA A 128 10.62 3.50 6.27
CA ALA A 128 11.68 2.54 6.58
C ALA A 128 12.40 2.10 5.30
N GLU A 129 13.61 1.56 5.45
CA GLU A 129 14.37 1.02 4.31
C GLU A 129 13.51 0.01 3.53
N LYS A 130 13.49 0.13 2.21
CA LYS A 130 12.69 -0.71 1.27
C LYS A 130 11.16 -0.56 1.43
N SER A 131 10.69 0.46 2.13
CA SER A 131 9.27 0.83 2.16
C SER A 131 8.99 1.94 1.17
N GLY A 132 7.84 1.87 0.48
CA GLY A 132 7.39 2.95 -0.39
C GLY A 132 7.05 4.21 0.42
N GLN A 133 7.31 5.36 -0.18
CA GLN A 133 6.87 6.66 0.34
C GLN A 133 5.33 6.76 0.29
N GLN A 134 4.80 7.69 1.08
CA GLN A 134 3.42 8.13 0.95
C GLN A 134 3.40 9.53 0.28
N PRO A 135 2.28 9.97 -0.29
CA PRO A 135 2.22 11.30 -0.92
C PRO A 135 2.73 12.43 -0.02
N TRP A 136 2.39 12.43 1.26
CA TRP A 136 2.82 13.43 2.24
C TRP A 136 4.31 13.36 2.62
N ASP A 137 5.03 12.30 2.26
CA ASP A 137 6.49 12.24 2.38
C ASP A 137 7.20 13.07 1.30
N GLN A 138 6.47 13.39 0.22
CA GLN A 138 7.02 14.08 -0.95
C GLN A 138 6.72 15.59 -0.96
N GLY A 139 5.81 16.08 -0.12
CA GLY A 139 5.42 17.47 0.02
C GLY A 139 3.93 17.66 0.29
N ASP A 140 3.45 18.88 0.12
CA ASP A 140 2.05 19.26 0.34
C ASP A 140 1.13 18.50 -0.59
N VAL A 141 0.19 17.77 -0.01
CA VAL A 141 -0.80 17.00 -0.77
C VAL A 141 -2.00 17.89 -1.07
N ARG A 142 -2.24 18.13 -2.37
CA ARG A 142 -3.51 18.71 -2.82
C ARG A 142 -4.51 17.62 -3.10
N VAL A 143 -5.75 17.90 -2.73
CA VAL A 143 -6.84 16.93 -2.83
C VAL A 143 -7.94 17.48 -3.73
N VAL A 144 -8.36 16.69 -4.71
CA VAL A 144 -9.56 16.95 -5.53
C VAL A 144 -10.48 15.75 -5.42
N ARG A 145 -11.75 16.00 -5.10
CA ARG A 145 -12.80 14.97 -5.08
C ARG A 145 -13.62 15.08 -6.35
N GLY A 146 -13.77 13.96 -7.06
CA GLY A 146 -14.75 13.77 -8.10
C GLY A 146 -16.00 13.06 -7.58
N ALA A 147 -16.91 12.70 -8.48
CA ALA A 147 -18.11 11.92 -8.16
C ALA A 147 -17.77 10.49 -7.70
N HIS A 148 -16.75 9.90 -8.31
CA HIS A 148 -16.30 8.53 -8.08
C HIS A 148 -14.81 8.43 -7.73
N SER A 149 -14.12 9.55 -7.63
CA SER A 149 -12.67 9.58 -7.50
C SER A 149 -12.18 10.49 -6.38
N LEU A 150 -11.03 10.16 -5.84
CA LEU A 150 -10.21 11.02 -5.00
C LEU A 150 -8.84 11.13 -5.65
N VAL A 151 -8.46 12.36 -6.00
CA VAL A 151 -7.16 12.62 -6.62
C VAL A 151 -6.26 13.32 -5.62
N LEU A 152 -5.13 12.72 -5.32
CA LEU A 152 -4.10 13.25 -4.42
C LEU A 152 -2.89 13.63 -5.26
N GLY A 153 -2.53 14.90 -5.29
CA GLY A 153 -1.39 15.40 -6.07
C GLY A 153 -0.34 16.10 -5.23
N VAL A 154 0.92 15.87 -5.57
CA VAL A 154 2.06 16.60 -5.00
C VAL A 154 2.77 17.35 -6.11
N GLY A 155 2.96 18.67 -5.93
CA GLY A 155 3.56 19.52 -6.95
C GLY A 155 2.68 19.75 -8.19
N GLN A 156 1.39 19.41 -8.11
CA GLN A 156 0.42 19.55 -9.20
C GLN A 156 -0.52 20.75 -8.97
N SER A 157 -1.01 21.35 -10.05
CA SER A 157 -2.07 22.37 -9.94
C SER A 157 -3.44 21.73 -9.66
N THR A 158 -4.33 22.47 -9.00
CA THR A 158 -5.70 22.01 -8.77
C THR A 158 -6.45 21.73 -10.08
N GLU A 159 -6.17 22.51 -11.13
CA GLU A 159 -6.75 22.31 -12.45
C GLU A 159 -6.31 20.99 -13.07
N ALA A 160 -5.01 20.70 -13.03
CA ALA A 160 -4.50 19.39 -13.50
C ALA A 160 -5.15 18.23 -12.75
N LEU A 161 -5.29 18.34 -11.43
CA LEU A 161 -5.94 17.29 -10.61
C LEU A 161 -7.44 17.13 -10.93
N ARG A 162 -8.15 18.22 -11.23
CA ARG A 162 -9.54 18.15 -11.73
C ARG A 162 -9.63 17.36 -13.04
N GLY A 163 -8.68 17.59 -13.97
CA GLY A 163 -8.63 16.80 -15.20
C GLY A 163 -8.51 15.29 -14.96
N PHE A 164 -7.73 14.86 -13.95
CA PHE A 164 -7.68 13.45 -13.56
C PHE A 164 -8.97 12.97 -12.90
N ALA A 165 -9.61 13.79 -12.07
CA ALA A 165 -10.90 13.46 -11.48
C ALA A 165 -11.99 13.26 -12.56
N ASP A 166 -12.06 14.16 -13.55
CA ASP A 166 -13.01 14.04 -14.66
C ASP A 166 -12.80 12.78 -15.50
N LEU A 167 -11.52 12.39 -15.71
CA LEU A 167 -11.19 11.16 -16.43
C LEU A 167 -11.58 9.91 -15.63
N ALA A 168 -11.28 9.88 -14.33
CA ALA A 168 -11.61 8.77 -13.44
C ALA A 168 -13.14 8.64 -13.26
N ASP A 169 -13.85 9.76 -13.17
CA ASP A 169 -15.32 9.79 -13.04
C ASP A 169 -16.03 9.29 -14.30
N ARG A 170 -15.39 9.35 -15.47
CA ARG A 170 -15.86 8.66 -16.68
C ARG A 170 -15.44 7.18 -16.70
N ALA A 171 -14.25 6.85 -16.17
CA ALA A 171 -13.75 5.49 -16.16
C ALA A 171 -14.58 4.56 -15.27
N VAL A 172 -14.98 5.03 -14.07
CA VAL A 172 -15.72 4.21 -13.09
C VAL A 172 -17.05 3.68 -13.63
N PRO A 173 -17.94 4.48 -14.23
CA PRO A 173 -19.16 3.95 -14.87
C PRO A 173 -18.84 2.99 -16.01
N ALA A 174 -17.93 3.33 -16.92
CA ALA A 174 -17.56 2.48 -18.07
C ALA A 174 -17.06 1.09 -17.61
N VAL A 175 -16.23 1.06 -16.55
CA VAL A 175 -15.77 -0.19 -15.94
C VAL A 175 -16.92 -0.93 -15.25
N SER A 176 -17.81 -0.22 -14.56
CA SER A 176 -18.96 -0.83 -13.88
C SER A 176 -19.94 -1.48 -14.84
N ASP A 177 -20.09 -0.92 -16.06
CA ASP A 177 -20.90 -1.49 -17.13
C ASP A 177 -20.25 -2.71 -17.81
N ALA A 178 -18.92 -2.79 -17.77
CA ALA A 178 -18.18 -3.93 -18.30
C ALA A 178 -18.01 -5.05 -17.26
N TRP A 179 -17.82 -4.68 -15.99
CA TRP A 179 -17.62 -5.59 -14.87
C TRP A 179 -18.84 -5.60 -13.97
N GLU A 180 -19.76 -6.53 -14.22
CA GLU A 180 -21.06 -6.61 -13.53
C GLU A 180 -20.95 -7.09 -12.05
N ARG A 181 -19.76 -7.48 -11.60
CA ARG A 181 -19.55 -7.93 -10.23
C ARG A 181 -19.45 -6.74 -9.26
N GLY A 182 -19.68 -7.02 -7.97
CA GLY A 182 -19.57 -6.01 -6.92
C GLY A 182 -18.14 -5.53 -6.73
N TRP A 183 -17.95 -4.21 -6.75
CA TRP A 183 -16.71 -3.52 -6.38
C TRP A 183 -17.04 -2.15 -5.80
N ALA A 184 -16.05 -1.44 -5.27
CA ALA A 184 -16.28 -0.19 -4.54
C ALA A 184 -16.84 0.95 -5.41
N ARG A 185 -16.69 0.88 -6.74
CA ARG A 185 -17.06 1.92 -7.72
C ARG A 185 -16.49 3.29 -7.39
N ARG A 186 -15.30 3.28 -6.81
CA ARG A 186 -14.52 4.45 -6.42
C ARG A 186 -13.05 4.15 -6.59
N VAL A 187 -12.27 5.16 -6.93
CA VAL A 187 -10.82 5.03 -7.12
C VAL A 187 -10.07 6.16 -6.43
N VAL A 188 -8.85 5.86 -6.01
CA VAL A 188 -7.89 6.86 -5.52
C VAL A 188 -6.76 6.95 -6.53
N VAL A 189 -6.55 8.16 -7.06
CA VAL A 189 -5.51 8.46 -8.05
C VAL A 189 -4.42 9.30 -7.39
N LEU A 190 -3.19 8.83 -7.43
CA LEU A 190 -2.02 9.55 -6.95
C LEU A 190 -1.27 10.16 -8.13
N VAL A 191 -1.03 11.46 -8.08
CA VAL A 191 -0.33 12.21 -9.13
C VAL A 191 0.91 12.86 -8.52
N PRO A 192 2.05 12.14 -8.48
CA PRO A 192 3.32 12.68 -7.99
C PRO A 192 3.88 13.72 -8.97
N LYS A 193 4.94 14.42 -8.56
CA LYS A 193 5.54 15.51 -9.36
C LYS A 193 6.40 15.03 -10.53
N SER A 194 6.90 13.78 -10.50
CA SER A 194 7.81 13.22 -11.51
C SER A 194 7.82 11.70 -11.49
N LEU A 195 8.51 11.09 -12.46
CA LEU A 195 8.78 9.65 -12.50
C LEU A 195 9.55 9.17 -11.25
N GLU A 196 10.51 9.93 -10.76
CA GLU A 196 11.28 9.58 -9.54
C GLU A 196 10.36 9.59 -8.31
N ALA A 197 9.44 10.55 -8.24
CA ALA A 197 8.46 10.62 -7.18
C ALA A 197 7.47 9.42 -7.24
N MET A 198 7.01 9.04 -8.45
CA MET A 198 6.24 7.80 -8.65
C MET A 198 7.00 6.57 -8.16
N ALA A 199 8.26 6.46 -8.54
CA ALA A 199 9.13 5.35 -8.12
C ALA A 199 9.31 5.29 -6.59
N GLY A 200 9.39 6.46 -5.94
CA GLY A 200 9.42 6.59 -4.48
C GLY A 200 8.15 6.06 -3.83
N LEU A 201 6.95 6.36 -4.37
CA LEU A 201 5.67 5.80 -3.89
C LEU A 201 5.63 4.27 -4.03
N LEU A 202 6.23 3.75 -5.10
CA LEU A 202 6.25 2.31 -5.41
C LEU A 202 7.40 1.56 -4.72
N GLY A 203 8.32 2.26 -4.07
CA GLY A 203 9.49 1.65 -3.42
C GLY A 203 10.41 0.90 -4.39
N SER A 204 10.48 1.33 -5.66
CA SER A 204 11.20 0.64 -6.74
C SER A 204 11.97 1.65 -7.61
N PRO A 205 13.01 1.23 -8.35
CA PRO A 205 13.79 2.14 -9.18
C PRO A 205 12.96 2.80 -10.29
N ALA A 206 13.19 4.09 -10.56
CA ALA A 206 12.50 4.85 -11.61
C ALA A 206 12.66 4.24 -13.01
N SER A 207 13.79 3.57 -13.28
CA SER A 207 14.05 2.87 -14.55
C SER A 207 13.01 1.79 -14.86
N SER A 208 12.34 1.23 -13.84
CA SER A 208 11.32 0.20 -14.01
C SER A 208 10.01 0.75 -14.57
N TYR A 209 9.80 2.07 -14.51
CA TYR A 209 8.55 2.72 -14.90
C TYR A 209 8.67 3.69 -16.07
N ARG A 210 9.85 3.75 -16.73
CA ARG A 210 10.03 4.55 -17.94
C ARG A 210 9.04 4.13 -19.03
N GLY A 211 8.29 5.10 -19.57
CA GLY A 211 7.31 4.85 -20.62
C GLY A 211 6.01 4.20 -20.14
N ILE A 212 5.87 3.91 -18.84
CA ILE A 212 4.63 3.44 -18.24
C ILE A 212 3.85 4.66 -17.77
N ALA A 213 2.62 4.85 -18.26
CA ALA A 213 1.83 6.03 -18.00
C ALA A 213 1.15 6.02 -16.62
N ALA A 214 0.72 4.87 -16.15
CA ALA A 214 0.18 4.67 -14.81
C ALA A 214 0.34 3.21 -14.38
N VAL A 215 0.17 2.94 -13.09
CA VAL A 215 0.10 1.58 -12.53
C VAL A 215 -0.92 1.53 -11.40
N THR A 216 -1.60 0.39 -11.25
CA THR A 216 -2.47 0.12 -10.11
C THR A 216 -1.71 -0.72 -9.09
N THR A 217 -1.65 -0.22 -7.85
CA THR A 217 -1.10 -0.96 -6.70
C THR A 217 -2.22 -1.55 -5.87
N GLY A 218 -1.97 -2.73 -5.31
CA GLY A 218 -2.87 -3.42 -4.39
C GLY A 218 -2.32 -4.81 -4.12
N GLU A 219 -2.74 -5.44 -3.05
CA GLU A 219 -2.38 -6.81 -2.75
C GLU A 219 -3.17 -7.76 -3.66
N THR A 220 -2.45 -8.56 -4.48
CA THR A 220 -3.07 -9.62 -5.28
C THR A 220 -3.28 -10.87 -4.43
N GLY A 221 -4.46 -11.51 -4.52
CA GLY A 221 -4.73 -12.79 -3.90
C GLY A 221 -5.09 -12.73 -2.41
N GLY A 222 -5.35 -11.56 -1.86
CA GLY A 222 -5.94 -11.41 -0.53
C GLY A 222 -7.38 -11.94 -0.54
N ARG A 223 -7.67 -12.93 0.31
CA ARG A 223 -9.05 -13.29 0.62
C ARG A 223 -9.70 -12.07 1.26
N GLU A 224 -10.81 -11.60 0.68
CA GLU A 224 -11.60 -10.49 1.20
C GLU A 224 -10.88 -9.13 1.16
N HIS A 225 -10.91 -8.47 0.00
CA HIS A 225 -10.65 -7.06 -0.21
C HIS A 225 -9.20 -6.61 0.05
N ALA A 226 -8.47 -6.30 -1.02
CA ALA A 226 -7.29 -5.45 -0.88
C ALA A 226 -7.71 -4.17 -0.11
N PRO A 227 -7.05 -3.85 1.01
CA PRO A 227 -7.53 -2.78 1.90
C PRO A 227 -7.59 -1.42 1.19
N ALA A 228 -6.76 -1.24 0.16
CA ALA A 228 -6.69 0.01 -0.57
C ALA A 228 -5.93 -0.16 -1.90
N ASP A 229 -6.61 0.05 -3.01
CA ASP A 229 -5.98 0.17 -4.32
C ASP A 229 -5.64 1.64 -4.61
N ARG A 230 -4.51 1.87 -5.30
CA ARG A 230 -4.06 3.18 -5.74
C ARG A 230 -3.70 3.12 -7.22
N ILE A 231 -4.24 4.04 -8.01
CA ILE A 231 -3.75 4.30 -9.36
C ILE A 231 -2.67 5.35 -9.24
N ILE A 232 -1.42 5.03 -9.58
CA ILE A 232 -0.30 5.96 -9.50
C ILE A 232 0.13 6.35 -10.90
N VAL A 233 0.05 7.64 -11.20
CA VAL A 233 0.34 8.20 -12.51
C VAL A 233 1.82 8.56 -12.63
N ASN A 234 2.41 8.25 -13.77
CA ASN A 234 3.70 8.79 -14.21
C ASN A 234 3.43 10.08 -15.01
N PRO A 235 3.64 11.27 -14.45
CA PRO A 235 3.29 12.51 -15.14
C PRO A 235 4.08 12.71 -16.45
N ASP A 236 5.30 12.19 -16.53
CA ASP A 236 6.16 12.34 -17.71
C ASP A 236 5.60 11.55 -18.91
N ALA A 237 5.29 10.28 -18.72
CA ALA A 237 4.74 9.44 -19.77
C ALA A 237 3.26 9.77 -20.07
N TYR A 238 2.46 10.01 -19.02
CA TYR A 238 1.06 10.37 -19.16
C TYR A 238 0.87 11.72 -19.88
N GLY A 239 1.77 12.66 -19.65
CA GLY A 239 1.78 13.98 -20.31
C GLY A 239 1.90 13.90 -21.83
N LEU A 240 2.56 12.85 -22.35
CA LEU A 240 2.75 12.62 -23.79
C LEU A 240 1.48 12.07 -24.49
N LEU A 241 0.52 11.56 -23.71
CA LEU A 241 -0.70 10.97 -24.28
C LEU A 241 -1.68 12.03 -24.76
N GLY A 242 -2.31 11.77 -25.92
CA GLY A 242 -3.48 12.52 -26.35
C GLY A 242 -4.72 12.23 -25.47
N THR A 243 -5.79 12.99 -25.67
CA THR A 243 -7.03 12.89 -24.86
C THR A 243 -7.58 11.47 -24.77
N LEU A 244 -7.64 10.74 -25.90
CA LEU A 244 -8.08 9.36 -25.91
C LEU A 244 -7.15 8.45 -25.10
N GLY A 245 -5.82 8.56 -25.28
CA GLY A 245 -4.85 7.74 -24.55
C GLY A 245 -4.94 7.95 -23.05
N LYS A 246 -5.12 9.19 -22.59
CA LYS A 246 -5.33 9.52 -21.18
C LYS A 246 -6.58 8.83 -20.61
N GLN A 247 -7.69 8.85 -21.34
CA GLN A 247 -8.92 8.17 -20.91
C GLN A 247 -8.74 6.66 -20.88
N VAL A 248 -8.13 6.08 -21.93
CA VAL A 248 -7.89 4.64 -22.03
C VAL A 248 -7.04 4.17 -20.85
N VAL A 249 -5.94 4.86 -20.54
CA VAL A 249 -5.07 4.48 -19.41
C VAL A 249 -5.84 4.52 -18.10
N LEU A 250 -6.58 5.59 -17.79
CA LEU A 250 -7.36 5.66 -16.54
C LEU A 250 -8.45 4.58 -16.46
N THR A 251 -9.09 4.24 -17.59
CA THR A 251 -10.09 3.17 -17.63
C THR A 251 -9.45 1.79 -17.45
N HIS A 252 -8.28 1.56 -18.06
CA HIS A 252 -7.48 0.35 -17.89
C HIS A 252 -7.10 0.15 -16.41
N GLU A 253 -6.50 1.15 -15.78
CA GLU A 253 -6.11 1.07 -14.37
C GLU A 253 -7.33 0.92 -13.43
N THR A 254 -8.43 1.60 -13.73
CA THR A 254 -9.70 1.45 -13.00
C THR A 254 -10.24 0.01 -13.12
N THR A 255 -10.01 -0.66 -14.25
CA THR A 255 -10.41 -2.05 -14.45
C THR A 255 -9.62 -2.98 -13.53
N HIS A 256 -8.33 -2.73 -13.34
CA HIS A 256 -7.54 -3.48 -12.35
C HIS A 256 -8.08 -3.30 -10.93
N VAL A 257 -8.49 -2.09 -10.53
CA VAL A 257 -9.15 -1.86 -9.24
C VAL A 257 -10.44 -2.67 -9.14
N ALA A 258 -11.30 -2.63 -10.16
CA ALA A 258 -12.59 -3.32 -10.15
C ALA A 258 -12.46 -4.86 -10.08
N THR A 259 -11.47 -5.41 -10.79
CA THR A 259 -11.25 -6.87 -10.89
C THR A 259 -10.37 -7.44 -9.78
N ARG A 260 -9.85 -6.59 -8.88
CA ARG A 260 -8.85 -6.98 -7.87
C ARG A 260 -9.28 -8.17 -7.03
N ALA A 261 -10.50 -8.18 -6.53
CA ALA A 261 -11.03 -9.25 -5.68
C ALA A 261 -11.08 -10.62 -6.40
N ASP A 262 -11.22 -10.61 -7.73
CA ASP A 262 -11.31 -11.80 -8.57
C ASP A 262 -9.96 -12.16 -9.24
N THR A 263 -8.94 -11.32 -9.08
CA THR A 263 -7.59 -11.54 -9.62
C THR A 263 -6.73 -12.26 -8.58
N THR A 264 -6.17 -13.40 -8.96
CA THR A 264 -5.31 -14.22 -8.10
C THR A 264 -3.98 -14.51 -8.78
N ALA A 265 -3.03 -15.08 -8.06
CA ALA A 265 -1.76 -15.55 -8.63
C ALA A 265 -1.94 -16.59 -9.76
N ALA A 266 -3.10 -17.25 -9.84
CA ALA A 266 -3.44 -18.18 -10.91
C ALA A 266 -4.06 -17.49 -12.13
N THR A 267 -4.46 -16.21 -12.03
CA THR A 267 -5.01 -15.45 -13.16
C THR A 267 -3.89 -15.17 -14.15
N PRO A 268 -4.00 -15.64 -15.40
CA PRO A 268 -2.98 -15.37 -16.40
C PRO A 268 -2.86 -13.86 -16.68
N LEU A 269 -1.63 -13.35 -16.75
CA LEU A 269 -1.38 -11.93 -17.01
C LEU A 269 -2.06 -11.45 -18.30
N TRP A 270 -2.03 -12.25 -19.38
CA TRP A 270 -2.69 -11.90 -20.64
C TRP A 270 -4.22 -11.72 -20.50
N LEU A 271 -4.84 -12.41 -19.54
CA LEU A 271 -6.27 -12.26 -19.27
C LEU A 271 -6.55 -10.96 -18.52
N SER A 272 -5.79 -10.69 -17.47
CA SER A 272 -5.93 -9.46 -16.67
C SER A 272 -5.69 -8.22 -17.53
N GLU A 273 -4.55 -8.17 -18.22
CA GLU A 273 -4.18 -7.04 -19.08
C GLU A 273 -5.08 -6.93 -20.31
N GLY A 274 -5.38 -8.06 -20.97
CA GLY A 274 -6.24 -8.05 -22.15
C GLY A 274 -7.67 -7.65 -21.86
N TYR A 275 -8.19 -7.96 -20.69
CA TYR A 275 -9.49 -7.49 -20.25
C TYR A 275 -9.46 -6.00 -19.92
N ALA A 276 -8.45 -5.51 -19.22
CA ALA A 276 -8.29 -4.08 -18.93
C ALA A 276 -8.13 -3.25 -20.20
N ASP A 277 -7.35 -3.74 -21.17
CA ASP A 277 -7.24 -3.13 -22.51
C ASP A 277 -8.57 -3.10 -23.23
N TRP A 278 -9.28 -4.21 -23.25
CA TRP A 278 -10.58 -4.29 -23.90
C TRP A 278 -11.58 -3.28 -23.31
N VAL A 279 -11.66 -3.17 -21.98
CA VAL A 279 -12.53 -2.18 -21.31
C VAL A 279 -12.07 -0.76 -21.66
N GLY A 280 -10.75 -0.50 -21.61
CA GLY A 280 -10.17 0.82 -21.91
C GLY A 280 -10.49 1.32 -23.33
N TYR A 281 -10.54 0.40 -24.32
CA TYR A 281 -10.79 0.74 -25.72
C TYR A 281 -12.24 0.52 -26.18
N ARG A 282 -13.10 -0.08 -25.35
CA ARG A 282 -14.45 -0.56 -25.72
C ARG A 282 -15.26 0.44 -26.52
N ASP A 283 -15.35 1.68 -26.09
CA ASP A 283 -16.17 2.71 -26.70
C ASP A 283 -15.35 3.77 -27.46
N SER A 284 -14.08 3.48 -27.71
CA SER A 284 -13.15 4.42 -28.35
C SER A 284 -13.22 4.43 -29.88
N GLY A 285 -13.91 3.46 -30.50
CA GLY A 285 -13.85 3.20 -31.92
C GLY A 285 -12.51 2.70 -32.43
N ARG A 286 -11.58 2.35 -31.54
CA ARG A 286 -10.24 1.87 -31.84
C ARG A 286 -10.03 0.46 -31.34
N THR A 287 -9.18 -0.29 -32.04
CA THR A 287 -8.75 -1.62 -31.60
C THR A 287 -7.55 -1.48 -30.66
N PRO A 288 -7.49 -2.25 -29.54
CA PRO A 288 -6.31 -2.30 -28.70
C PRO A 288 -5.04 -2.67 -29.49
N PRO A 289 -3.86 -2.17 -29.11
CA PRO A 289 -2.61 -2.56 -29.74
C PRO A 289 -2.43 -4.08 -29.69
N ARG A 290 -1.77 -4.63 -30.73
CA ARG A 290 -1.42 -6.05 -30.70
C ARG A 290 -0.42 -6.30 -29.57
N PRO A 291 -0.61 -7.38 -28.77
CA PRO A 291 0.37 -7.75 -27.77
C PRO A 291 1.74 -8.00 -28.43
N PRO A 292 2.85 -7.72 -27.69
CA PRO A 292 4.19 -7.95 -28.19
C PRO A 292 4.40 -9.39 -28.67
N PRO A 293 5.30 -9.63 -29.64
CA PRO A 293 5.54 -10.98 -30.21
C PRO A 293 5.94 -12.04 -29.20
N ASN A 294 6.45 -11.63 -28.04
CA ASN A 294 6.84 -12.52 -26.92
C ASN A 294 5.71 -12.76 -25.90
N TRP A 295 4.52 -12.25 -26.18
CA TRP A 295 3.34 -12.57 -25.37
C TRP A 295 3.06 -14.08 -25.52
N PRO A 296 2.90 -14.84 -24.45
CA PRO A 296 2.66 -16.29 -24.54
C PRO A 296 1.45 -16.54 -25.42
N ALA A 297 1.73 -17.08 -26.61
CA ALA A 297 0.74 -17.31 -27.62
C ALA A 297 -0.25 -18.40 -27.17
N ARG A 298 -1.52 -18.07 -27.27
CA ARG A 298 -2.69 -18.92 -27.46
C ARG A 298 -2.79 -20.18 -26.58
N CYS A 299 -3.82 -20.21 -25.74
CA CYS A 299 -4.52 -21.48 -25.56
C CYS A 299 -4.99 -22.00 -26.92
N PRO A 300 -4.75 -23.28 -27.28
CA PRO A 300 -5.27 -23.86 -28.52
C PRO A 300 -6.79 -23.73 -28.54
N ARG A 301 -7.34 -23.46 -29.71
CA ARG A 301 -8.77 -23.30 -29.97
C ARG A 301 -9.61 -24.31 -29.19
N ALA A 302 -10.69 -23.79 -28.63
CA ALA A 302 -11.66 -24.54 -27.85
C ALA A 302 -12.20 -25.76 -28.62
N GLY A 303 -11.79 -26.92 -28.14
CA GLY A 303 -12.49 -28.16 -28.23
C GLY A 303 -12.45 -28.74 -26.84
N ARG A 304 -13.57 -28.68 -26.13
CA ARG A 304 -13.88 -29.21 -24.78
C ARG A 304 -12.80 -29.03 -23.68
N PRO A 305 -13.16 -28.63 -22.47
CA PRO A 305 -12.22 -28.33 -21.40
C PRO A 305 -11.49 -29.60 -20.96
N ARG A 306 -10.26 -29.77 -21.44
CA ARG A 306 -9.28 -30.64 -20.83
C ARG A 306 -8.46 -29.79 -19.89
N THR A 307 -8.50 -30.12 -18.61
CA THR A 307 -7.71 -29.54 -17.55
C THR A 307 -6.25 -29.35 -18.02
N CYS A 308 -5.78 -28.10 -18.03
CA CYS A 308 -4.35 -27.80 -18.22
C CYS A 308 -3.58 -28.38 -17.03
N ARG A 309 -2.97 -29.53 -17.20
CA ARG A 309 -2.06 -30.13 -16.23
C ARG A 309 -0.72 -29.39 -16.33
N PRO A 310 -0.19 -28.82 -15.24
CA PRO A 310 1.15 -28.26 -15.28
C PRO A 310 2.17 -29.39 -15.47
N THR A 311 3.05 -29.26 -16.46
CA THR A 311 4.22 -30.13 -16.60
C THR A 311 5.11 -29.93 -15.37
N ARG A 312 5.26 -30.99 -14.59
CA ARG A 312 6.22 -31.05 -13.48
C ARG A 312 7.63 -30.96 -14.06
N THR A 313 8.28 -29.83 -13.88
CA THR A 313 9.73 -29.78 -13.85
C THR A 313 10.16 -29.92 -12.39
N SER A 314 10.95 -30.95 -12.13
CA SER A 314 11.56 -31.27 -10.86
C SER A 314 12.59 -30.18 -10.52
N GLY A 315 12.23 -29.25 -9.66
CA GLY A 315 13.11 -28.25 -9.07
C GLY A 315 12.58 -27.89 -7.69
N SER A 316 13.44 -28.02 -6.70
CA SER A 316 13.16 -27.76 -5.29
C SER A 316 12.55 -26.37 -5.07
N PRO A 317 11.66 -26.18 -4.08
CA PRO A 317 11.03 -24.87 -3.83
C PRO A 317 12.06 -23.86 -3.30
N PRO A 318 12.05 -22.63 -3.79
CA PRO A 318 12.88 -21.57 -3.23
C PRO A 318 12.35 -21.14 -1.86
N THR A 319 13.26 -20.94 -0.94
CA THR A 319 13.06 -20.41 0.39
C THR A 319 12.38 -19.03 0.37
N ARG A 320 11.42 -18.87 1.27
CA ARG A 320 10.67 -17.62 1.53
C ARG A 320 11.62 -16.48 1.89
N THR A 321 11.97 -15.64 0.95
CA THR A 321 12.39 -14.23 1.19
C THR A 321 12.49 -13.53 -0.16
N SER A 322 11.64 -12.59 -0.37
CA SER A 322 11.59 -11.52 -1.38
C SER A 322 10.29 -11.50 -2.17
N TRP A 323 9.64 -10.37 -2.12
CA TRP A 323 8.52 -10.00 -2.98
C TRP A 323 8.96 -10.15 -4.44
N PRO A 324 8.16 -10.76 -5.32
CA PRO A 324 8.44 -10.68 -6.73
C PRO A 324 8.34 -9.21 -7.15
N ALA A 325 9.36 -8.74 -7.86
CA ALA A 325 9.30 -7.45 -8.54
C ALA A 325 8.03 -7.38 -9.38
N PRO A 326 7.40 -6.19 -9.52
CA PRO A 326 6.22 -6.04 -10.35
C PRO A 326 6.54 -6.60 -11.73
N THR A 327 5.73 -7.54 -12.18
CA THR A 327 5.78 -8.08 -13.53
C THR A 327 5.76 -6.90 -14.49
N ARG A 328 6.67 -6.91 -15.45
CA ARG A 328 6.88 -5.84 -16.45
C ARG A 328 5.53 -5.32 -16.94
N ALA A 329 5.18 -4.09 -16.52
CA ALA A 329 4.08 -3.38 -17.11
C ALA A 329 4.40 -3.19 -18.60
N VAL A 330 3.43 -3.46 -19.43
CA VAL A 330 3.56 -3.33 -20.89
C VAL A 330 3.65 -1.85 -21.19
N GLY A 331 4.81 -1.38 -21.66
CA GLY A 331 4.98 -0.02 -22.12
C GLY A 331 4.08 0.24 -23.33
N TRP A 332 3.26 1.27 -23.24
CA TRP A 332 2.48 1.77 -24.36
C TRP A 332 3.41 2.38 -25.41
N PRO A 333 3.32 2.04 -26.68
CA PRO A 333 4.04 2.79 -27.71
C PRO A 333 3.43 4.20 -27.78
N VAL A 334 4.29 5.20 -27.69
CA VAL A 334 3.98 6.63 -27.85
C VAL A 334 3.55 6.91 -29.29
#